data_05363551b916146e4d0de198cde0f178
#
_entry.id   05363551b916146e4d0de198cde0f178
#
_cell.length_a   1.000
_cell.length_b   1.000
_cell.length_c   1.000
_cell.angle_alpha   90.00
_cell.angle_beta   90.00
_cell.angle_gamma   90.00
#
_symmetry.space_group_name_H-M   'P 1'
#
loop_
_entity.id
_entity.type
_entity.pdbx_description
1 polymer ?
#
loop_
_entity_poly.entity_id
_entity_poly.type
_entity_poly.pdbx_seq_one_letter_code
_entity_poly.pdbx_strand_id
1 'polypeptide(L)'
;AASDVYKRQVIFRGMSNWQTGEHFMRKYTEDEKFMKEAIKQAKKAEAIGDVPIGCVIVHDGKVIARGYNKRNKDKTVLAHAELLAMKKACKKLGDWRLEDCTMYITLEPCQMCAGAIVQARVTRVVIGSMNAKAGCGGSILNLLEMQEFNHQVQVERGVLQEECSEMLSAFFRKLREIQKEKKRKRKQMQEE
;
A
#
# COMPACT_ATOMS: atom_id res chain seq x y z
N ALA A 1 -17.62 4.76 -32.76
CA ALA A 1 -17.79 5.94 -31.93
C ALA A 1 -17.32 5.66 -30.51
N ALA A 2 -16.02 5.40 -30.34
CA ALA A 2 -15.39 5.16 -29.04
C ALA A 2 -14.00 5.84 -29.01
N SER A 3 -13.90 7.08 -29.46
CA SER A 3 -12.61 7.78 -29.60
C SER A 3 -12.52 9.16 -28.92
N ASP A 4 -13.55 9.64 -28.24
CA ASP A 4 -13.55 11.02 -27.74
C ASP A 4 -13.38 11.20 -26.23
N VAL A 5 -13.31 10.13 -25.45
CA VAL A 5 -13.08 10.21 -23.99
C VAL A 5 -11.60 10.32 -23.64
N TYR A 6 -10.69 9.87 -24.52
CA TYR A 6 -9.24 9.86 -24.27
C TYR A 6 -8.51 11.18 -24.61
N LYS A 7 -9.17 12.13 -25.27
CA LYS A 7 -8.51 13.37 -25.73
C LYS A 7 -8.58 14.56 -24.78
N ARG A 8 -9.21 14.45 -23.62
CA ARG A 8 -9.31 15.57 -22.64
C ARG A 8 -8.29 15.56 -21.49
N GLN A 9 -7.37 14.61 -21.46
CA GLN A 9 -6.35 14.54 -20.38
C GLN A 9 -4.94 14.97 -20.78
N VAL A 10 -4.72 15.52 -21.94
CA VAL A 10 -3.38 15.91 -22.41
C VAL A 10 -3.39 17.35 -22.95
N ILE A 11 -3.75 18.33 -22.15
CA ILE A 11 -3.37 19.73 -22.37
C ILE A 11 -3.19 20.41 -21.00
N PHE A 12 -2.08 20.14 -20.32
CA PHE A 12 -1.40 21.13 -19.48
C PHE A 12 0.11 20.84 -19.56
N ARG A 13 0.66 21.07 -20.76
CA ARG A 13 2.10 21.17 -20.94
C ARG A 13 2.50 22.64 -20.95
N GLY A 14 3.31 23.02 -19.96
CA GLY A 14 4.39 23.97 -20.17
C GLY A 14 4.01 25.44 -20.29
N MET A 15 4.08 26.13 -19.17
CA MET A 15 4.67 27.48 -19.18
C MET A 15 5.65 27.56 -18.01
N SER A 16 6.92 27.52 -18.35
CA SER A 16 8.04 27.85 -17.49
C SER A 16 7.95 29.32 -17.11
N ASN A 17 7.52 29.62 -15.89
CA ASN A 17 7.75 30.91 -15.26
C ASN A 17 8.83 30.77 -14.19
N TRP A 18 10.07 30.91 -14.63
CA TRP A 18 11.24 31.13 -13.77
C TRP A 18 11.28 32.62 -13.36
N GLN A 19 10.41 33.04 -12.47
CA GLN A 19 10.57 34.31 -11.73
C GLN A 19 9.56 34.34 -10.59
N THR A 20 10.04 34.13 -9.44
CA THR A 20 9.71 34.45 -8.05
C THR A 20 9.85 33.23 -7.16
N GLY A 21 10.79 33.28 -6.23
CA GLY A 21 11.12 32.22 -5.31
C GLY A 21 10.08 32.04 -4.20
N GLU A 22 8.84 31.75 -4.57
CA GLU A 22 7.86 31.20 -3.65
C GLU A 22 7.86 29.70 -3.85
N HIS A 23 8.48 29.01 -2.91
CA HIS A 23 8.37 27.56 -2.75
C HIS A 23 6.90 27.27 -2.42
N PHE A 24 6.07 27.09 -3.45
CA PHE A 24 4.67 26.72 -3.31
C PHE A 24 4.62 25.32 -2.69
N MET A 25 4.57 25.26 -1.37
CA MET A 25 4.44 23.98 -0.67
C MET A 25 3.11 23.35 -1.10
N ARG A 26 3.18 22.35 -1.97
CA ARG A 26 2.01 21.57 -2.41
C ARG A 26 1.27 21.09 -1.18
N LYS A 27 0.05 21.58 -0.97
CA LYS A 27 -0.80 21.12 0.12
C LYS A 27 -1.30 19.71 -0.22
N TYR A 28 -0.91 18.73 0.59
CA TYR A 28 -1.39 17.37 0.45
C TYR A 28 -2.91 17.28 0.64
N THR A 29 -3.58 16.45 -0.18
CA THR A 29 -4.97 16.07 0.06
C THR A 29 -5.08 15.26 1.37
N GLU A 30 -6.29 15.04 1.86
CA GLU A 30 -6.50 14.25 3.07
C GLU A 30 -6.00 12.80 2.88
N ASP A 31 -6.34 12.18 1.75
CA ASP A 31 -5.87 10.84 1.40
C ASP A 31 -4.34 10.75 1.31
N GLU A 32 -3.70 11.75 0.70
CA GLU A 32 -2.23 11.79 0.65
C GLU A 32 -1.62 11.89 2.05
N LYS A 33 -2.22 12.65 2.98
CA LYS A 33 -1.74 12.74 4.37
C LYS A 33 -1.78 11.39 5.07
N PHE A 34 -2.88 10.65 4.96
CA PHE A 34 -3.01 9.33 5.57
C PHE A 34 -2.16 8.28 4.86
N MET A 35 -1.99 8.38 3.54
CA MET A 35 -1.05 7.52 2.80
C MET A 35 0.41 7.77 3.24
N LYS A 36 0.80 9.00 3.55
CA LYS A 36 2.11 9.29 4.17
C LYS A 36 2.27 8.59 5.53
N GLU A 37 1.22 8.49 6.33
CA GLU A 37 1.26 7.72 7.58
C GLU A 37 1.45 6.21 7.30
N ALA A 38 0.81 5.67 6.25
CA ALA A 38 1.02 4.29 5.83
C ALA A 38 2.47 4.07 5.33
N ILE A 39 3.03 5.01 4.56
CA ILE A 39 4.43 4.97 4.10
C ILE A 39 5.41 4.99 5.30
N LYS A 40 5.13 5.76 6.36
CA LYS A 40 5.93 5.71 7.60
C LYS A 40 5.91 4.31 8.23
N GLN A 41 4.79 3.58 8.14
CA GLN A 41 4.76 2.20 8.62
C GLN A 41 5.56 1.26 7.70
N ALA A 42 5.49 1.44 6.38
CA ALA A 42 6.26 0.66 5.44
C ALA A 42 7.78 0.78 5.68
N LYS A 43 8.27 1.97 5.99
CA LYS A 43 9.68 2.20 6.38
C LYS A 43 10.08 1.44 7.65
N LYS A 44 9.15 1.18 8.58
CA LYS A 44 9.42 0.32 9.75
C LYS A 44 9.58 -1.15 9.37
N ALA A 45 8.82 -1.63 8.37
CA ALA A 45 9.01 -2.98 7.84
C ALA A 45 10.39 -3.11 7.19
N GLU A 46 10.79 -2.12 6.36
CA GLU A 46 12.11 -2.08 5.74
C GLU A 46 13.24 -2.12 6.76
N ALA A 47 13.12 -1.32 7.84
CA ALA A 47 14.14 -1.25 8.90
C ALA A 47 14.39 -2.58 9.62
N ILE A 48 13.42 -3.51 9.59
CA ILE A 48 13.57 -4.87 10.15
C ILE A 48 13.86 -5.92 9.07
N GLY A 49 14.14 -5.52 7.83
CA GLY A 49 14.43 -6.42 6.72
C GLY A 49 13.21 -7.13 6.12
N ASP A 50 12.00 -6.64 6.39
CA ASP A 50 10.77 -7.13 5.78
C ASP A 50 10.35 -6.26 4.60
N VAL A 51 9.51 -6.80 3.71
CA VAL A 51 9.00 -6.06 2.54
C VAL A 51 8.29 -4.79 3.02
N PRO A 52 8.65 -3.59 2.48
CA PRO A 52 8.14 -2.30 2.94
C PRO A 52 6.68 -2.08 2.58
N ILE A 53 5.80 -2.70 3.33
CA ILE A 53 4.34 -2.54 3.24
C ILE A 53 3.85 -1.99 4.57
N GLY A 54 3.07 -0.91 4.49
CA GLY A 54 2.48 -0.26 5.64
C GLY A 54 1.00 -0.02 5.44
N CYS A 55 0.26 -0.05 6.54
CA CYS A 55 -1.17 0.14 6.58
C CYS A 55 -1.57 1.00 7.78
N VAL A 56 -2.52 1.91 7.56
CA VAL A 56 -3.21 2.62 8.65
C VAL A 56 -4.72 2.52 8.45
N ILE A 57 -5.45 2.52 9.56
CA ILE A 57 -6.91 2.57 9.57
C ILE A 57 -7.34 3.86 10.23
N VAL A 58 -8.22 4.58 9.55
CA VAL A 58 -8.77 5.86 9.95
C VAL A 58 -10.26 5.69 10.25
N HIS A 59 -10.70 6.26 11.35
CA HIS A 59 -12.09 6.38 11.74
C HIS A 59 -12.31 7.80 12.29
N ASP A 60 -13.38 8.48 11.91
CA ASP A 60 -13.68 9.86 12.27
C ASP A 60 -12.49 10.83 12.05
N GLY A 61 -11.85 10.74 10.89
CA GLY A 61 -10.70 11.59 10.52
C GLY A 61 -9.43 11.36 11.36
N LYS A 62 -9.38 10.30 12.18
CA LYS A 62 -8.24 9.99 13.05
C LYS A 62 -7.67 8.62 12.79
N VAL A 63 -6.34 8.50 12.78
CA VAL A 63 -5.67 7.20 12.68
C VAL A 63 -5.90 6.41 13.98
N ILE A 64 -6.70 5.36 13.92
CA ILE A 64 -7.01 4.49 15.07
C ILE A 64 -6.07 3.29 15.17
N ALA A 65 -5.53 2.79 14.05
CA ALA A 65 -4.61 1.65 14.04
C ALA A 65 -3.52 1.81 12.99
N ARG A 66 -2.38 1.17 13.24
CA ARG A 66 -1.20 1.13 12.36
C ARG A 66 -0.67 -0.29 12.29
N GLY A 67 -0.35 -0.76 11.10
CA GLY A 67 0.30 -2.04 10.83
C GLY A 67 1.45 -1.87 9.84
N TYR A 68 2.43 -2.75 9.91
CA TYR A 68 3.49 -2.88 8.92
C TYR A 68 3.88 -4.36 8.78
N ASN A 69 4.36 -4.74 7.62
CA ASN A 69 4.68 -6.12 7.31
C ASN A 69 5.79 -6.66 8.23
N LYS A 70 5.54 -7.86 8.78
CA LYS A 70 6.45 -8.57 9.69
C LYS A 70 6.55 -10.06 9.37
N ARG A 71 6.19 -10.46 8.15
CA ARG A 71 6.08 -11.87 7.77
C ARG A 71 7.35 -12.65 8.04
N ASN A 72 8.51 -12.11 7.68
CA ASN A 72 9.79 -12.76 7.88
C ASN A 72 10.23 -12.73 9.34
N LYS A 73 9.99 -11.61 10.04
CA LYS A 73 10.32 -11.43 11.45
C LYS A 73 9.50 -12.36 12.34
N ASP A 74 8.19 -12.36 12.17
CA ASP A 74 7.26 -13.11 13.03
C ASP A 74 7.05 -14.56 12.51
N LYS A 75 7.67 -14.93 11.38
CA LYS A 75 7.62 -16.26 10.73
C LYS A 75 6.19 -16.77 10.53
N THR A 76 5.29 -15.90 10.13
CA THR A 76 3.89 -16.22 9.87
C THR A 76 3.33 -15.46 8.67
N VAL A 77 2.50 -16.13 7.87
CA VAL A 77 1.79 -15.52 6.74
C VAL A 77 0.76 -14.50 7.18
N LEU A 78 0.30 -14.56 8.44
CA LEU A 78 -0.71 -13.65 8.97
C LEU A 78 -0.15 -12.28 9.38
N ALA A 79 1.17 -12.10 9.40
CA ALA A 79 1.81 -10.84 9.81
C ALA A 79 1.91 -9.83 8.66
N HIS A 80 0.88 -9.72 7.81
CA HIS A 80 0.74 -8.65 6.82
C HIS A 80 0.27 -7.36 7.48
N ALA A 81 0.66 -6.23 6.90
CA ALA A 81 0.37 -4.89 7.42
C ALA A 81 -1.12 -4.66 7.69
N GLU A 82 -1.96 -5.10 6.74
CA GLU A 82 -3.41 -4.98 6.78
C GLU A 82 -4.01 -5.75 7.95
N LEU A 83 -3.66 -7.04 8.07
CA LEU A 83 -4.18 -7.90 9.15
C LEU A 83 -3.76 -7.38 10.53
N LEU A 84 -2.51 -6.92 10.66
CA LEU A 84 -2.01 -6.35 11.90
C LEU A 84 -2.70 -5.03 12.25
N ALA A 85 -3.03 -4.19 11.25
CA ALA A 85 -3.79 -2.97 11.45
C ALA A 85 -5.24 -3.28 11.85
N MET A 86 -5.93 -4.16 11.12
CA MET A 86 -7.31 -4.58 11.42
C MET A 86 -7.44 -5.16 12.82
N LYS A 87 -6.55 -6.07 13.22
CA LYS A 87 -6.55 -6.64 14.58
C LYS A 87 -6.51 -5.56 15.67
N LYS A 88 -5.71 -4.51 15.46
CA LYS A 88 -5.61 -3.39 16.41
C LYS A 88 -6.84 -2.48 16.37
N ALA A 89 -7.39 -2.23 15.17
CA ALA A 89 -8.59 -1.41 14.99
C ALA A 89 -9.79 -2.08 15.68
N CYS A 90 -10.02 -3.36 15.42
CA CYS A 90 -11.09 -4.14 16.07
C CYS A 90 -10.97 -4.08 17.60
N LYS A 91 -9.76 -4.27 18.14
CA LYS A 91 -9.52 -4.16 19.58
C LYS A 91 -9.84 -2.77 20.11
N LYS A 92 -9.52 -1.70 19.34
CA LYS A 92 -9.76 -0.31 19.77
C LYS A 92 -11.23 0.07 19.72
N LEU A 93 -11.97 -0.41 18.70
CA LEU A 93 -13.40 -0.17 18.54
C LEU A 93 -14.27 -1.09 19.42
N GLY A 94 -13.73 -2.22 19.87
CA GLY A 94 -14.48 -3.24 20.61
C GLY A 94 -15.41 -4.07 19.73
N ASP A 95 -15.25 -4.00 18.39
CA ASP A 95 -16.02 -4.75 17.40
C ASP A 95 -15.10 -5.35 16.35
N TRP A 96 -15.48 -6.46 15.75
CA TRP A 96 -14.82 -7.07 14.60
C TRP A 96 -15.15 -6.32 13.30
N ARG A 97 -16.25 -5.60 13.25
CA ARG A 97 -16.63 -4.75 12.12
C ARG A 97 -15.83 -3.45 12.14
N LEU A 98 -15.38 -3.03 10.98
CA LEU A 98 -14.67 -1.78 10.73
C LEU A 98 -15.50 -0.86 9.83
N GLU A 99 -16.81 -0.83 10.11
CA GLU A 99 -17.76 0.09 9.46
C GLU A 99 -17.30 1.54 9.73
N ASP A 100 -17.55 2.44 8.77
CA ASP A 100 -17.09 3.83 8.78
C ASP A 100 -15.56 4.03 8.87
N CYS A 101 -14.81 2.94 8.67
CA CYS A 101 -13.36 3.01 8.59
C CYS A 101 -12.86 3.13 7.15
N THR A 102 -11.80 3.93 6.97
CA THR A 102 -11.00 3.96 5.75
C THR A 102 -9.63 3.33 6.03
N MET A 103 -9.25 2.35 5.22
CA MET A 103 -7.92 1.73 5.24
C MET A 103 -7.04 2.36 4.17
N TYR A 104 -5.83 2.78 4.54
CA TYR A 104 -4.79 3.23 3.63
C TYR A 104 -3.67 2.22 3.62
N ILE A 105 -3.31 1.72 2.44
CA ILE A 105 -2.29 0.69 2.27
C ILE A 105 -1.34 1.05 1.13
N THR A 106 -0.03 0.89 1.36
CA THR A 106 1.00 1.27 0.38
C THR A 106 1.10 0.31 -0.82
N LEU A 107 0.62 -0.93 -0.69
CA LEU A 107 0.58 -1.93 -1.76
C LEU A 107 -0.80 -2.59 -1.80
N GLU A 108 -1.33 -2.83 -2.99
CA GLU A 108 -2.58 -3.54 -3.22
C GLU A 108 -2.64 -4.86 -2.43
N PRO A 109 -3.75 -5.12 -1.71
CA PRO A 109 -3.89 -6.28 -0.85
C PRO A 109 -3.92 -7.59 -1.67
N CYS A 110 -3.29 -8.63 -1.12
CA CYS A 110 -3.40 -9.99 -1.65
C CYS A 110 -4.76 -10.61 -1.31
N GLN A 111 -5.05 -11.81 -1.85
CA GLN A 111 -6.33 -12.50 -1.65
C GLN A 111 -6.70 -12.72 -0.18
N MET A 112 -5.74 -13.03 0.68
CA MET A 112 -5.96 -13.21 2.12
C MET A 112 -6.40 -11.90 2.78
N CYS A 113 -5.70 -10.80 2.48
CA CYS A 113 -6.00 -9.49 3.06
C CYS A 113 -7.28 -8.90 2.47
N ALA A 114 -7.52 -9.02 1.16
CA ALA A 114 -8.74 -8.57 0.51
C ALA A 114 -9.97 -9.29 1.08
N GLY A 115 -9.90 -10.62 1.26
CA GLY A 115 -10.95 -11.40 1.91
C GLY A 115 -11.20 -10.94 3.36
N ALA A 116 -10.14 -10.68 4.13
CA ALA A 116 -10.28 -10.17 5.50
C ALA A 116 -10.88 -8.75 5.55
N ILE A 117 -10.54 -7.88 4.61
CA ILE A 117 -11.09 -6.52 4.48
C ILE A 117 -12.61 -6.59 4.24
N VAL A 118 -13.07 -7.43 3.30
CA VAL A 118 -14.49 -7.65 3.03
C VAL A 118 -15.21 -8.22 4.26
N GLN A 119 -14.63 -9.23 4.91
CA GLN A 119 -15.21 -9.83 6.11
C GLN A 119 -15.32 -8.82 7.27
N ALA A 120 -14.32 -7.98 7.45
CA ALA A 120 -14.31 -6.93 8.48
C ALA A 120 -15.23 -5.74 8.16
N ARG A 121 -15.94 -5.72 7.02
CA ARG A 121 -16.84 -4.63 6.62
C ARG A 121 -16.16 -3.27 6.52
N VAL A 122 -14.90 -3.23 6.08
CA VAL A 122 -14.21 -1.95 5.86
C VAL A 122 -14.94 -1.16 4.78
N THR A 123 -15.31 0.08 5.07
CA THR A 123 -16.12 0.89 4.15
C THR A 123 -15.33 1.35 2.93
N ARG A 124 -14.07 1.79 3.12
CA ARG A 124 -13.23 2.33 2.06
C ARG A 124 -11.79 1.86 2.17
N VAL A 125 -11.18 1.56 1.01
CA VAL A 125 -9.75 1.23 0.91
C VAL A 125 -9.07 2.18 -0.08
N VAL A 126 -7.97 2.79 0.35
CA VAL A 126 -7.10 3.65 -0.47
C VAL A 126 -5.79 2.93 -0.70
N ILE A 127 -5.47 2.65 -1.95
CA ILE A 127 -4.30 1.88 -2.38
C ILE A 127 -3.25 2.82 -2.97
N GLY A 128 -2.00 2.68 -2.53
CA GLY A 128 -0.86 3.39 -3.11
C GLY A 128 -0.43 2.77 -4.43
N SER A 129 0.30 1.67 -4.38
CA SER A 129 0.82 0.95 -5.56
C SER A 129 0.04 -0.31 -5.85
N MET A 130 -0.15 -0.61 -7.12
CA MET A 130 -0.79 -1.87 -7.57
C MET A 130 0.20 -3.05 -7.53
N ASN A 131 -0.34 -4.26 -7.41
CA ASN A 131 0.43 -5.50 -7.28
C ASN A 131 0.07 -6.50 -8.39
N ALA A 132 0.75 -6.40 -9.52
CA ALA A 132 0.50 -7.25 -10.70
C ALA A 132 0.71 -8.77 -10.46
N LYS A 133 1.33 -9.18 -9.33
CA LYS A 133 1.64 -10.59 -9.05
C LYS A 133 0.66 -11.29 -8.12
N ALA A 134 0.02 -10.53 -7.21
CA ALA A 134 -0.83 -11.10 -6.17
C ALA A 134 -1.97 -10.16 -5.74
N GLY A 135 -2.18 -9.05 -6.46
CA GLY A 135 -3.16 -8.04 -6.11
C GLY A 135 -4.59 -8.51 -6.34
N CYS A 136 -5.43 -8.31 -5.34
CA CYS A 136 -6.85 -8.67 -5.37
C CYS A 136 -7.77 -7.48 -5.10
N GLY A 137 -7.30 -6.27 -5.40
CA GLY A 137 -8.07 -5.04 -5.46
C GLY A 137 -8.17 -4.46 -6.87
N GLY A 138 -8.03 -5.29 -7.92
CA GLY A 138 -8.20 -4.91 -9.32
C GLY A 138 -7.09 -5.38 -10.28
N SER A 139 -5.90 -5.85 -9.77
CA SER A 139 -4.81 -6.28 -10.66
C SER A 139 -5.03 -7.69 -11.25
N ILE A 140 -5.20 -8.71 -10.39
CA ILE A 140 -5.44 -10.10 -10.82
C ILE A 140 -6.92 -10.43 -10.64
N LEU A 141 -7.44 -10.13 -9.47
CA LEU A 141 -8.85 -10.26 -9.10
C LEU A 141 -9.31 -8.96 -8.47
N ASN A 142 -10.62 -8.76 -8.42
CA ASN A 142 -11.22 -7.65 -7.71
C ASN A 142 -12.17 -8.18 -6.62
N LEU A 143 -11.62 -8.68 -5.52
CA LEU A 143 -12.40 -9.21 -4.41
C LEU A 143 -13.06 -8.10 -3.57
N LEU A 144 -12.52 -6.88 -3.60
CA LEU A 144 -13.02 -5.76 -2.80
C LEU A 144 -14.38 -5.24 -3.30
N GLU A 145 -14.61 -5.30 -4.62
CA GLU A 145 -15.81 -4.77 -5.29
C GLU A 145 -16.68 -5.89 -5.90
N MET A 146 -16.43 -7.17 -5.50
CA MET A 146 -17.17 -8.34 -6.03
C MET A 146 -18.63 -8.30 -5.60
N GLN A 147 -19.56 -8.23 -6.59
CA GLN A 147 -20.98 -8.02 -6.36
C GLN A 147 -21.67 -9.22 -5.67
N GLU A 148 -21.11 -10.40 -5.82
CA GLU A 148 -21.61 -11.64 -5.22
C GLU A 148 -21.33 -11.70 -3.71
N PHE A 149 -20.45 -10.87 -3.19
CA PHE A 149 -20.22 -10.79 -1.77
C PHE A 149 -21.26 -9.91 -1.08
N ASN A 150 -21.51 -10.19 0.19
CA ASN A 150 -22.46 -9.46 1.02
C ASN A 150 -21.94 -8.08 1.50
N HIS A 151 -20.78 -7.66 1.04
CA HIS A 151 -20.18 -6.34 1.29
C HIS A 151 -19.24 -5.96 0.15
N GLN A 152 -19.42 -4.76 -0.38
CA GLN A 152 -18.53 -4.15 -1.36
C GLN A 152 -17.79 -2.98 -0.71
N VAL A 153 -16.52 -2.87 -1.04
CA VAL A 153 -15.63 -1.83 -0.52
C VAL A 153 -15.49 -0.71 -1.54
N GLN A 154 -15.57 0.54 -1.12
CA GLN A 154 -15.21 1.67 -1.97
C GLN A 154 -13.69 1.70 -2.14
N VAL A 155 -13.19 1.66 -3.38
CA VAL A 155 -11.75 1.55 -3.65
C VAL A 155 -11.22 2.77 -4.40
N GLU A 156 -10.24 3.45 -3.82
CA GLU A 156 -9.45 4.50 -4.45
C GLU A 156 -8.04 3.96 -4.73
N ARG A 157 -7.52 4.19 -5.94
CA ARG A 157 -6.23 3.63 -6.38
C ARG A 157 -5.26 4.72 -6.80
N GLY A 158 -3.96 4.48 -6.59
CA GLY A 158 -2.90 5.35 -7.13
C GLY A 158 -2.54 6.54 -6.24
N VAL A 159 -2.99 6.59 -5.00
CA VAL A 159 -2.63 7.70 -4.09
C VAL A 159 -1.17 7.58 -3.66
N LEU A 160 -0.34 8.56 -4.05
CA LEU A 160 1.13 8.55 -3.93
C LEU A 160 1.76 7.29 -4.54
N GLN A 161 1.25 6.86 -5.69
CA GLN A 161 1.66 5.63 -6.36
C GLN A 161 3.17 5.56 -6.63
N GLU A 162 3.76 6.65 -7.13
CA GLU A 162 5.19 6.69 -7.46
C GLU A 162 6.05 6.46 -6.22
N GLU A 163 5.74 7.12 -5.10
CA GLU A 163 6.47 6.97 -3.86
C GLU A 163 6.34 5.54 -3.27
N CYS A 164 5.14 4.97 -3.31
CA CYS A 164 4.89 3.61 -2.84
C CYS A 164 5.62 2.57 -3.71
N SER A 165 5.58 2.70 -5.03
CA SER A 165 6.21 1.76 -5.96
C SER A 165 7.74 1.86 -5.95
N GLU A 166 8.31 3.07 -5.86
CA GLU A 166 9.77 3.24 -5.79
C GLU A 166 10.35 2.63 -4.52
N MET A 167 9.69 2.80 -3.37
CA MET A 167 10.11 2.20 -2.11
C MET A 167 10.21 0.66 -2.22
N LEU A 168 9.21 0.01 -2.84
CA LEU A 168 9.22 -1.43 -3.10
C LEU A 168 10.32 -1.84 -4.08
N SER A 169 10.46 -1.08 -5.18
CA SER A 169 11.46 -1.32 -6.22
C SER A 169 12.89 -1.22 -5.68
N ALA A 170 13.16 -0.22 -4.86
CA ALA A 170 14.45 -0.01 -4.20
C ALA A 170 14.77 -1.18 -3.25
N PHE A 171 13.81 -1.61 -2.43
CA PHE A 171 13.97 -2.75 -1.53
C PHE A 171 14.34 -4.04 -2.29
N PHE A 172 13.59 -4.38 -3.34
CA PHE A 172 13.86 -5.60 -4.10
C PHE A 172 15.15 -5.52 -4.92
N ARG A 173 15.56 -4.33 -5.39
CA ARG A 173 16.87 -4.11 -6.03
C ARG A 173 17.98 -4.44 -5.06
N LYS A 174 17.97 -3.84 -3.85
CA LYS A 174 18.94 -4.11 -2.78
C LYS A 174 18.99 -5.59 -2.38
N LEU A 175 17.83 -6.24 -2.27
CA LEU A 175 17.74 -7.66 -1.92
C LEU A 175 18.42 -8.55 -2.99
N ARG A 176 18.22 -8.26 -4.28
CA ARG A 176 18.89 -8.97 -5.39
C ARG A 176 20.41 -8.81 -5.36
N GLU A 177 20.89 -7.63 -5.04
CA GLU A 177 22.34 -7.36 -4.91
C GLU A 177 22.96 -8.19 -3.77
N ILE A 178 22.35 -8.20 -2.61
CA ILE A 178 22.77 -9.01 -1.46
C ILE A 178 22.80 -10.51 -1.80
N GLN A 179 21.77 -11.00 -2.51
CA GLN A 179 21.72 -12.40 -2.92
C GLN A 179 22.80 -12.76 -3.94
N LYS A 180 23.09 -11.88 -4.90
CA LYS A 180 24.19 -12.07 -5.88
C LYS A 180 25.54 -12.14 -5.17
N GLU A 181 25.79 -11.26 -4.21
CA GLU A 181 27.03 -11.25 -3.44
C GLU A 181 27.21 -12.53 -2.60
N LYS A 182 26.15 -12.96 -1.88
CA LYS A 182 26.17 -14.22 -1.13
C LYS A 182 26.45 -15.42 -2.03
N LYS A 183 25.87 -15.47 -3.23
CA LYS A 183 26.12 -16.56 -4.21
C LYS A 183 27.56 -16.55 -4.70
N ARG A 184 28.15 -15.35 -4.93
CA ARG A 184 29.54 -15.21 -5.34
C ARG A 184 30.50 -15.70 -4.26
N LYS A 185 30.30 -15.29 -3.01
CA LYS A 185 31.12 -15.73 -1.86
C LYS A 185 31.05 -17.26 -1.66
N ARG A 186 29.86 -17.87 -1.78
CA ARG A 186 29.71 -19.34 -1.68
C ARG A 186 30.46 -20.10 -2.75
N LYS A 187 30.49 -19.59 -3.99
CA LYS A 187 31.28 -20.22 -5.07
C LYS A 187 32.77 -20.16 -4.81
N GLN A 188 33.29 -19.01 -4.35
CA GLN A 188 34.69 -18.86 -4.03
C GLN A 188 35.14 -19.83 -2.91
N MET A 189 34.30 -20.03 -1.87
CA MET A 189 34.60 -20.99 -0.79
C MET A 189 34.50 -22.46 -1.19
N GLN A 190 33.98 -22.80 -2.35
CA GLN A 190 33.90 -24.18 -2.88
C GLN A 190 35.03 -24.48 -3.86
N GLU A 191 35.75 -23.47 -4.34
CA GLU A 191 36.86 -23.58 -5.29
C GLU A 191 38.22 -23.56 -4.56
N GLU A 192 38.26 -23.29 -3.24
CA GLU A 192 39.40 -23.42 -2.33
C GLU A 192 39.40 -24.80 -1.64
#